data_73d8949640c0c1a1f19507faea5c5d4d
#
_entry.id   73d8949640c0c1a1f19507faea5c5d4d
#
_cell.length_a   1.000
_cell.length_b   1.000
_cell.length_c   1.000
_cell.angle_alpha   90.00
_cell.angle_beta   90.00
_cell.angle_gamma   90.00
#
_symmetry.space_group_name_H-M   'P 1'
#
loop_
_entity.id
_entity.type
_entity.pdbx_description
1 polymer ?
#
loop_
_entity_poly.entity_id
_entity_poly.type
_entity_poly.pdbx_seq_one_letter_code
_entity_poly.pdbx_strand_id
1 'polypeptide(L)'
;MAVHHGKEGEVVVGGSAVGELTSFTLETTGDVVESTQMSDGAKSFIAGRTSFSGTLEMHFDEADSVQTQLTAGASVTFKLLPEGSSSGDRKFEGAGIVTGMSVSQPLDGIVSRSVTFQGTDALTIGTE
;
A
#
# COMPACT_ATOMS: atom_id res chain seq x y z
N MET A 1 -4.43 24.46 1.42
CA MET A 1 -4.13 23.12 0.89
C MET A 1 -2.68 22.76 1.17
N ALA A 2 -2.45 21.62 1.76
CA ALA A 2 -1.08 21.16 2.05
C ALA A 2 -0.65 20.14 1.00
N VAL A 3 0.44 20.42 0.33
CA VAL A 3 1.05 19.52 -0.65
C VAL A 3 2.42 19.12 -0.13
N HIS A 4 2.69 17.83 -0.08
CA HIS A 4 3.91 17.30 0.53
C HIS A 4 4.86 16.75 -0.51
N HIS A 5 6.15 16.92 -0.25
CA HIS A 5 7.18 16.29 -1.06
C HIS A 5 7.25 14.80 -0.75
N GLY A 6 7.50 13.98 -1.77
CA GLY A 6 7.55 12.53 -1.58
C GLY A 6 8.59 12.05 -0.57
N LYS A 7 9.61 12.85 -0.28
CA LYS A 7 10.63 12.49 0.71
C LYS A 7 10.07 12.40 2.14
N GLU A 8 8.89 12.94 2.38
CA GLU A 8 8.23 12.89 3.68
C GLU A 8 7.49 11.57 3.90
N GLY A 9 7.29 10.79 2.85
CA GLY A 9 6.55 9.55 2.91
C GLY A 9 7.25 8.47 3.72
N GLU A 10 6.46 7.62 4.35
CA GLU A 10 6.95 6.54 5.18
C GLU A 10 5.99 5.36 5.10
N VAL A 11 6.51 4.15 5.24
CA VAL A 11 5.70 2.92 5.31
C VAL A 11 6.08 2.17 6.56
N VAL A 12 5.09 1.79 7.34
CA VAL A 12 5.26 0.99 8.55
C VAL A 12 4.67 -0.39 8.32
N VAL A 13 5.44 -1.42 8.61
CA VAL A 13 5.01 -2.81 8.49
C VAL A 13 5.17 -3.48 9.85
N GLY A 14 4.06 -4.00 10.38
CA GLY A 14 4.09 -4.69 11.67
C GLY A 14 4.55 -3.83 12.83
N GLY A 15 4.35 -2.51 12.76
CA GLY A 15 4.72 -1.59 13.82
C GLY A 15 6.10 -0.98 13.70
N SER A 16 6.87 -1.34 12.68
CA SER A 16 8.21 -0.80 12.44
C SER A 16 8.31 -0.19 11.05
N ALA A 17 9.01 0.94 10.95
CA ALA A 17 9.19 1.61 9.66
C ALA A 17 10.10 0.79 8.74
N VAL A 18 9.75 0.77 7.46
CA VAL A 18 10.59 0.14 6.43
C VAL A 18 11.76 1.07 6.13
N GLY A 19 12.98 0.56 6.28
CA GLY A 19 14.17 1.31 5.93
C GLY A 19 14.44 1.30 4.44
N GLU A 20 15.17 2.29 3.97
CA GLU A 20 15.65 2.38 2.59
C GLU A 20 14.52 2.42 1.55
N LEU A 21 13.33 2.88 1.94
CA LEU A 21 12.18 2.98 1.04
C LEU A 21 12.42 4.06 -0.01
N THR A 22 12.21 3.74 -1.29
CA THR A 22 12.34 4.70 -2.38
C THR A 22 10.99 5.19 -2.88
N SER A 23 9.97 4.33 -2.88
CA SER A 23 8.63 4.73 -3.28
C SER A 23 7.60 3.71 -2.82
N PHE A 24 6.34 4.13 -2.76
CA PHE A 24 5.24 3.21 -2.58
C PHE A 24 4.04 3.66 -3.40
N THR A 25 3.20 2.71 -3.75
CA THR A 25 1.96 2.96 -4.48
C THR A 25 0.85 2.23 -3.78
N LEU A 26 -0.28 2.89 -3.61
CA LEU A 26 -1.49 2.29 -3.05
C LEU A 26 -2.62 2.51 -4.03
N GLU A 27 -3.32 1.44 -4.34
CA GLU A 27 -4.47 1.49 -5.23
C GLU A 27 -5.66 0.86 -4.54
N THR A 28 -6.80 1.56 -4.57
CA THR A 28 -8.05 1.04 -4.05
C THR A 28 -9.03 0.89 -5.18
N THR A 29 -9.82 -0.17 -5.15
CA THR A 29 -10.85 -0.41 -6.14
C THR A 29 -12.17 -0.69 -5.46
N GLY A 30 -13.24 -0.25 -6.08
CA GLY A 30 -14.58 -0.53 -5.60
C GLY A 30 -15.41 -1.11 -6.73
N ASP A 31 -16.09 -2.20 -6.45
CA ASP A 31 -16.99 -2.81 -7.41
C ASP A 31 -18.33 -2.11 -7.38
N VAL A 32 -19.01 -2.10 -8.52
CA VAL A 32 -20.37 -1.59 -8.60
C VAL A 32 -21.26 -2.67 -9.20
N VAL A 33 -22.50 -2.70 -8.74
CA VAL A 33 -23.51 -3.63 -9.25
C VAL A 33 -24.63 -2.81 -9.84
N GLU A 34 -25.03 -3.10 -11.07
CA GLU A 34 -26.11 -2.38 -11.72
C GLU A 34 -27.45 -2.75 -11.10
N SER A 35 -28.21 -1.74 -10.68
CA SER A 35 -29.52 -1.90 -10.08
C SER A 35 -30.62 -1.27 -10.92
N THR A 36 -30.33 -0.98 -12.19
CA THR A 36 -31.27 -0.34 -13.10
C THR A 36 -32.55 -1.17 -13.27
N GLN A 37 -33.68 -0.51 -13.17
CA GLN A 37 -34.98 -1.13 -13.42
C GLN A 37 -35.52 -0.74 -14.79
N MET A 38 -36.48 -1.51 -15.28
CA MET A 38 -37.03 -1.27 -16.63
C MET A 38 -37.64 0.10 -16.79
N SER A 39 -38.14 0.69 -15.70
CA SER A 39 -38.76 2.02 -15.73
C SER A 39 -37.75 3.16 -15.63
N ASP A 40 -36.49 2.84 -15.41
CA ASP A 40 -35.47 3.88 -15.25
C ASP A 40 -35.04 4.44 -16.60
N GLY A 41 -34.95 5.78 -16.65
CA GLY A 41 -34.43 6.46 -17.85
C GLY A 41 -32.92 6.52 -17.88
N ALA A 42 -32.25 6.22 -16.76
CA ALA A 42 -30.79 6.20 -16.64
C ALA A 42 -30.38 5.00 -15.82
N LYS A 43 -29.12 4.57 -15.98
CA LYS A 43 -28.57 3.45 -15.21
C LYS A 43 -28.32 3.83 -13.78
N SER A 44 -28.63 2.93 -12.86
CA SER A 44 -28.35 3.06 -11.44
C SER A 44 -27.40 1.95 -11.00
N PHE A 45 -26.50 2.27 -10.06
CA PHE A 45 -25.50 1.33 -9.56
C PHE A 45 -25.48 1.36 -8.04
N ILE A 46 -25.17 0.20 -7.46
CA ILE A 46 -24.99 0.05 -6.02
C ILE A 46 -23.52 -0.29 -5.79
N ALA A 47 -22.91 0.32 -4.79
CA ALA A 47 -21.54 0.02 -4.42
C ALA A 47 -21.43 -1.42 -3.94
N GLY A 48 -20.47 -2.15 -4.47
CA GLY A 48 -20.18 -3.51 -4.06
C GLY A 48 -19.03 -3.57 -3.08
N ARG A 49 -18.22 -4.62 -3.21
CA ARG A 49 -17.07 -4.81 -2.33
C ARG A 49 -15.92 -3.91 -2.74
N THR A 50 -15.11 -3.53 -1.76
CA THR A 50 -13.90 -2.75 -2.00
C THR A 50 -12.68 -3.60 -1.73
N SER A 51 -11.59 -3.29 -2.40
CA SER A 51 -10.31 -3.95 -2.18
C SER A 51 -9.18 -2.95 -2.36
N PHE A 52 -8.01 -3.29 -1.84
CA PHE A 52 -6.83 -2.46 -2.03
C PHE A 52 -5.62 -3.34 -2.29
N SER A 53 -4.66 -2.76 -2.99
CA SER A 53 -3.40 -3.40 -3.29
C SER A 53 -2.33 -2.34 -3.41
N GLY A 54 -1.09 -2.75 -3.42
CA GLY A 54 -0.03 -1.78 -3.56
C GLY A 54 1.32 -2.42 -3.82
N THR A 55 2.29 -1.55 -4.04
CA THR A 55 3.67 -1.93 -4.31
C THR A 55 4.59 -1.04 -3.50
N LEU A 56 5.60 -1.65 -2.90
CA LEU A 56 6.65 -0.95 -2.17
C LEU A 56 7.96 -1.17 -2.91
N GLU A 57 8.71 -0.09 -3.12
CA GLU A 57 10.03 -0.17 -3.73
C GLU A 57 11.05 0.38 -2.75
N MET A 58 12.14 -0.33 -2.57
CA MET A 58 13.15 0.01 -1.60
C MET A 58 14.53 -0.48 -2.05
N HIS A 59 15.57 0.13 -1.49
CA HIS A 59 16.91 -0.43 -1.64
C HIS A 59 17.02 -1.66 -0.75
N PHE A 60 17.66 -2.70 -1.28
CA PHE A 60 17.83 -3.95 -0.55
C PHE A 60 18.77 -3.75 0.64
N ASP A 61 18.29 -4.14 1.83
CA ASP A 61 19.08 -4.08 3.06
C ASP A 61 18.80 -5.34 3.87
N GLU A 62 19.71 -6.30 3.84
CA GLU A 62 19.52 -7.56 4.54
C GLU A 62 19.56 -7.41 6.06
N ALA A 63 20.13 -6.31 6.55
CA ALA A 63 20.18 -6.04 7.98
C ALA A 63 18.86 -5.46 8.52
N ASP A 64 17.97 -5.01 7.63
CA ASP A 64 16.66 -4.47 8.03
C ASP A 64 15.70 -5.61 8.33
N SER A 65 15.36 -5.77 9.61
CA SER A 65 14.46 -6.84 10.04
C SER A 65 13.05 -6.70 9.45
N VAL A 66 12.64 -5.49 9.11
CA VAL A 66 11.33 -5.27 8.48
C VAL A 66 11.31 -5.82 7.07
N GLN A 67 12.37 -5.59 6.31
CA GLN A 67 12.46 -6.12 4.95
C GLN A 67 12.45 -7.66 4.92
N THR A 68 13.01 -8.29 5.92
CA THR A 68 13.04 -9.76 5.97
C THR A 68 11.66 -10.37 6.20
N GLN A 69 10.71 -9.59 6.71
CA GLN A 69 9.33 -10.04 6.91
C GLN A 69 8.51 -9.99 5.62
N LEU A 70 8.98 -9.28 4.62
CA LEU A 70 8.24 -9.06 3.38
C LEU A 70 8.56 -10.15 2.35
N THR A 71 8.14 -11.36 2.67
CA THR A 71 8.31 -12.52 1.77
C THR A 71 6.97 -12.92 1.18
N ALA A 72 6.99 -13.55 0.01
CA ALA A 72 5.77 -13.97 -0.66
C ALA A 72 4.95 -14.91 0.25
N GLY A 73 3.66 -14.59 0.38
CA GLY A 73 2.76 -15.34 1.24
C GLY A 73 2.69 -14.83 2.68
N ALA A 74 3.52 -13.86 3.06
CA ALA A 74 3.49 -13.32 4.41
C ALA A 74 2.26 -12.44 4.61
N SER A 75 1.63 -12.57 5.78
CA SER A 75 0.48 -11.75 6.16
C SER A 75 0.96 -10.68 7.14
N VAL A 76 0.83 -9.42 6.76
CA VAL A 76 1.32 -8.30 7.56
C VAL A 76 0.34 -7.14 7.51
N THR A 77 0.47 -6.23 8.47
CA THR A 77 -0.32 -4.99 8.48
C THR A 77 0.54 -3.88 7.89
N PHE A 78 0.02 -3.22 6.88
CA PHE A 78 0.69 -2.10 6.21
C PHE A 78 0.09 -0.79 6.69
N LYS A 79 0.94 0.19 6.91
CA LYS A 79 0.55 1.54 7.27
C LYS A 79 1.32 2.49 6.38
N LEU A 80 0.62 3.18 5.50
CA LEU A 80 1.22 4.04 4.49
C LEU A 80 1.02 5.50 4.91
N LEU A 81 2.12 6.21 5.05
CA LEU A 81 2.14 7.58 5.57
C LEU A 81 2.72 8.52 4.51
N PRO A 82 1.89 9.02 3.57
CA PRO A 82 2.41 9.87 2.51
C PRO A 82 2.92 11.22 2.99
N GLU A 83 2.44 11.68 4.15
CA GLU A 83 2.84 12.96 4.72
C GLU A 83 3.89 12.82 5.83
N GLY A 84 4.21 11.59 6.23
CA GLY A 84 5.09 11.32 7.35
C GLY A 84 4.34 10.80 8.56
N SER A 85 5.05 10.67 9.69
CA SER A 85 4.52 10.03 10.89
C SER A 85 4.17 11.02 12.02
N SER A 86 4.10 12.31 11.73
CA SER A 86 3.73 13.31 12.72
C SER A 86 2.26 13.22 13.09
N SER A 87 1.93 13.65 14.32
CA SER A 87 0.55 13.67 14.79
C SER A 87 -0.33 14.53 13.88
N GLY A 88 -1.45 13.97 13.46
CA GLY A 88 -2.38 14.64 12.56
C GLY A 88 -2.15 14.37 11.09
N ASP A 89 -1.05 13.73 10.72
CA ASP A 89 -0.78 13.36 9.32
C ASP A 89 -1.68 12.21 8.89
N ARG A 90 -2.07 12.23 7.61
CA ARG A 90 -2.96 11.22 7.04
C ARG A 90 -2.26 9.88 6.95
N LYS A 91 -3.00 8.82 7.27
CA LYS A 91 -2.49 7.46 7.12
C LYS A 91 -3.50 6.56 6.40
N PHE A 92 -2.98 5.58 5.71
CA PHE A 92 -3.76 4.51 5.10
C PHE A 92 -3.27 3.20 5.71
N GLU A 93 -4.15 2.49 6.39
CA GLU A 93 -3.77 1.31 7.15
C GLU A 93 -4.67 0.12 6.80
N GLY A 94 -4.07 -1.04 6.67
CA GLY A 94 -4.83 -2.26 6.41
C GLY A 94 -3.95 -3.49 6.45
N ALA A 95 -4.59 -4.64 6.66
CA ALA A 95 -3.92 -5.92 6.61
C ALA A 95 -3.80 -6.39 5.17
N GLY A 96 -2.70 -7.02 4.84
CA GLY A 96 -2.49 -7.54 3.50
C GLY A 96 -1.59 -8.75 3.48
N ILE A 97 -1.58 -9.41 2.33
CA ILE A 97 -0.72 -10.55 2.07
C ILE A 97 0.26 -10.15 0.98
N VAL A 98 1.53 -10.42 1.20
CA VAL A 98 2.55 -10.18 0.18
C VAL A 98 2.34 -11.21 -0.94
N THR A 99 2.02 -10.73 -2.13
CA THR A 99 1.74 -11.60 -3.27
C THR A 99 2.98 -11.88 -4.11
N GLY A 100 3.98 -11.01 -4.00
CA GLY A 100 5.20 -11.20 -4.76
C GLY A 100 6.31 -10.31 -4.27
N MET A 101 7.53 -10.73 -4.54
CA MET A 101 8.73 -9.99 -4.21
C MET A 101 9.74 -10.21 -5.32
N SER A 102 10.39 -9.15 -5.73
CA SER A 102 11.48 -9.26 -6.70
C SER A 102 12.69 -8.49 -6.21
N VAL A 103 13.86 -9.00 -6.53
CA VAL A 103 15.14 -8.36 -6.20
C VAL A 103 15.89 -8.16 -7.51
N SER A 104 16.32 -6.94 -7.76
CA SER A 104 17.05 -6.59 -8.96
C SER A 104 18.45 -6.11 -8.59
N GLN A 105 19.45 -6.65 -9.26
CA GLN A 105 20.86 -6.32 -9.01
C GLN A 105 21.54 -5.92 -10.31
N PRO A 106 21.48 -4.65 -10.69
CA PRO A 106 22.19 -4.17 -11.86
C PRO A 106 23.71 -4.11 -11.60
N LEU A 107 24.49 -4.26 -12.67
CA LEU A 107 25.96 -4.26 -12.56
C LEU A 107 26.50 -2.94 -11.98
N ASP A 108 25.95 -1.83 -12.43
CA ASP A 108 26.41 -0.49 -12.05
C ASP A 108 25.42 0.27 -11.19
N GLY A 109 24.53 -0.44 -10.48
CA GLY A 109 23.50 0.20 -9.70
C GLY A 109 23.37 -0.37 -8.30
N ILE A 110 22.41 0.15 -7.58
CA ILE A 110 22.08 -0.29 -6.23
C ILE A 110 21.10 -1.45 -6.31
N VAL A 111 21.31 -2.47 -5.48
CA VAL A 111 20.36 -3.58 -5.38
C VAL A 111 19.04 -3.05 -4.87
N SER A 112 17.98 -3.32 -5.58
CA SER A 112 16.64 -2.87 -5.21
C SER A 112 15.70 -4.04 -4.99
N ARG A 113 14.69 -3.80 -4.19
CA ARG A 113 13.68 -4.80 -3.85
C ARG A 113 12.30 -4.20 -4.09
N SER A 114 11.46 -4.96 -4.76
CA SER A 114 10.07 -4.57 -5.01
C SER A 114 9.15 -5.60 -4.37
N VAL A 115 8.18 -5.13 -3.61
CA VAL A 115 7.22 -5.98 -2.91
C VAL A 115 5.81 -5.57 -3.33
N THR A 116 5.02 -6.54 -3.78
CA THR A 116 3.60 -6.30 -4.08
C THR A 116 2.74 -6.99 -3.03
N PHE A 117 1.65 -6.35 -2.67
CA PHE A 117 0.74 -6.91 -1.68
C PHE A 117 -0.71 -6.73 -2.11
N GLN A 118 -1.57 -7.60 -1.60
CA GLN A 118 -3.01 -7.56 -1.80
C GLN A 118 -3.68 -7.40 -0.44
N GLY A 119 -4.55 -6.43 -0.30
CA GLY A 119 -5.31 -6.24 0.93
C GLY A 119 -6.27 -7.39 1.17
N THR A 120 -6.41 -7.77 2.44
CA THR A 120 -7.30 -8.87 2.83
C THR A 120 -8.56 -8.40 3.55
N ASP A 121 -8.65 -7.10 3.84
CA ASP A 121 -9.76 -6.53 4.58
C ASP A 121 -9.96 -5.09 4.12
N ALA A 122 -10.85 -4.37 4.79
CA ALA A 122 -11.10 -2.97 4.45
C ALA A 122 -9.89 -2.11 4.80
N LEU A 123 -9.59 -1.16 3.93
CA LEU A 123 -8.57 -0.16 4.18
C LEU A 123 -9.11 0.89 5.13
N THR A 124 -8.36 1.21 6.17
CA THR A 124 -8.71 2.27 7.12
C THR A 124 -7.96 3.54 6.74
N ILE A 125 -8.69 4.62 6.56
CA ILE A 125 -8.12 5.94 6.27
C ILE A 125 -8.34 6.81 7.50
N GLY A 126 -7.26 7.33 8.05
CA GLY A 126 -7.33 8.11 9.27
C GLY A 126 -6.16 9.06 9.41
N THR A 127 -5.90 9.45 10.63
CA THR A 127 -4.78 10.33 10.96
C THR A 127 -3.90 9.68 12.02
N GLU A 128 -2.64 10.05 11.97
CA GLU A 128 -1.63 9.55 12.91
C GLU A 128 -1.79 10.18 14.30
#